data_615624f630a309e29c2310cb005875e1
#
_entry.id   615624f630a309e29c2310cb005875e1
#
_cell.length_a   1.000
_cell.length_b   1.000
_cell.length_c   1.000
_cell.angle_alpha   90.00
_cell.angle_beta   90.00
_cell.angle_gamma   90.00
#
_symmetry.space_group_name_H-M   'P 1'
#
loop_
_entity.id
_entity.type
_entity.pdbx_description
1 polymer ?
#
loop_
_entity_poly.entity_id
_entity_poly.type
_entity_poly.pdbx_seq_one_letter_code
_entity_poly.pdbx_strand_id
1 'polypeptide(L)'
;MLLRLQQAADNDRHMRHLTTIIMANNWTKKMKKNKRLKLTTIQTLTHYGIVLLLLFIVCLTGLSLIEIYITNTYTGVQTADELLKSSLPFLLLAILFAFIQYRRLKFKEVNVTFTDEQFHEAVERTAKDLKWRIDKNNKTFFRAYRPWNWSGSWGEMVTIIKDKDHLLVNSICNPKSMSSVASYGWNRINIQAFLKNLTDVLNNKPAEIKIEKVTNEWSVKRIVIRLFAYPFCIFIIVFGVYMVLQPLTIRSIISGLGAITIAIIYLYSDIKILTTKNENDRSTNR
;
A
#
# COMPACT_ATOMS: atom_id res chain seq x y z
N MET A 1 -12.89 6.70 49.37
CA MET A 1 -13.55 6.20 48.12
C MET A 1 -12.70 6.49 46.89
N LEU A 2 -12.27 7.70 46.63
CA LEU A 2 -11.45 8.12 45.48
C LEU A 2 -10.16 7.32 45.29
N LEU A 3 -9.37 7.12 46.38
CA LEU A 3 -8.11 6.34 46.33
C LEU A 3 -8.28 4.89 45.84
N ARG A 4 -9.38 4.22 46.24
CA ARG A 4 -9.67 2.85 45.77
C ARG A 4 -10.06 2.80 44.29
N LEU A 5 -10.75 3.81 43.78
CA LEU A 5 -11.10 3.92 42.36
C LEU A 5 -9.85 4.19 41.51
N GLN A 6 -8.93 5.00 42.00
CA GLN A 6 -7.66 5.31 41.34
C GLN A 6 -6.75 4.07 41.26
N GLN A 7 -6.66 3.31 42.36
CA GLN A 7 -5.90 2.08 42.45
C GLN A 7 -6.49 0.97 41.54
N ALA A 8 -7.81 0.88 41.40
CA ALA A 8 -8.47 -0.04 40.48
C ALA A 8 -8.22 0.34 39.01
N ALA A 9 -8.23 1.64 38.69
CA ALA A 9 -7.94 2.12 37.33
C ALA A 9 -6.47 1.91 36.92
N ASP A 10 -5.52 2.03 37.86
CA ASP A 10 -4.09 1.77 37.62
C ASP A 10 -3.82 0.26 37.44
N ASN A 11 -4.47 -0.59 38.25
CA ASN A 11 -4.39 -2.04 38.06
C ASN A 11 -4.97 -2.48 36.72
N ASP A 12 -6.09 -1.91 36.28
CA ASP A 12 -6.70 -2.23 34.98
C ASP A 12 -5.82 -1.77 33.81
N ARG A 13 -5.16 -0.60 33.93
CA ARG A 13 -4.13 -0.16 32.97
C ARG A 13 -2.94 -1.10 32.92
N HIS A 14 -2.44 -1.52 34.07
CA HIS A 14 -1.31 -2.43 34.18
C HIS A 14 -1.63 -3.81 33.57
N MET A 15 -2.81 -4.37 33.87
CA MET A 15 -3.28 -5.62 33.30
C MET A 15 -3.47 -5.54 31.78
N ARG A 16 -4.03 -4.46 31.26
CA ARG A 16 -4.13 -4.24 29.80
C ARG A 16 -2.76 -4.15 29.13
N HIS A 17 -1.80 -3.48 29.76
CA HIS A 17 -0.43 -3.39 29.26
C HIS A 17 0.26 -4.77 29.23
N LEU A 18 0.16 -5.56 30.30
CA LEU A 18 0.69 -6.92 30.35
C LEU A 18 0.06 -7.84 29.31
N THR A 19 -1.26 -7.79 29.15
CA THR A 19 -1.99 -8.57 28.13
C THR A 19 -1.52 -8.21 26.74
N THR A 20 -1.30 -6.93 26.44
CA THR A 20 -0.80 -6.45 25.15
C THR A 20 0.62 -6.96 24.86
N ILE A 21 1.50 -6.99 25.87
CA ILE A 21 2.88 -7.52 25.74
C ILE A 21 2.85 -9.03 25.47
N ILE A 22 2.05 -9.78 26.22
CA ILE A 22 1.93 -11.23 26.08
C ILE A 22 1.38 -11.59 24.67
N MET A 23 0.36 -10.87 24.21
CA MET A 23 -0.18 -11.04 22.86
C MET A 23 0.86 -10.74 21.79
N ALA A 24 1.60 -9.64 21.91
CA ALA A 24 2.64 -9.25 20.96
C ALA A 24 3.77 -10.32 20.89
N ASN A 25 4.19 -10.86 22.02
CA ASN A 25 5.20 -11.92 22.09
C ASN A 25 4.69 -13.22 21.43
N ASN A 26 3.45 -13.62 21.68
CA ASN A 26 2.83 -14.76 21.04
C ASN A 26 2.71 -14.61 19.52
N TRP A 27 2.42 -13.40 19.04
CA TRP A 27 2.36 -13.12 17.62
C TRP A 27 3.74 -13.24 16.97
N THR A 28 4.77 -12.67 17.58
CA THR A 28 6.15 -12.75 17.10
C THR A 28 6.63 -14.20 17.03
N LYS A 29 6.38 -15.00 18.08
CA LYS A 29 6.70 -16.44 18.09
C LYS A 29 6.01 -17.20 16.95
N LYS A 30 4.72 -16.92 16.70
CA LYS A 30 3.94 -17.57 15.65
C LYS A 30 4.44 -17.16 14.25
N MET A 31 4.83 -15.89 14.06
CA MET A 31 5.42 -15.41 12.80
C MET A 31 6.79 -16.04 12.55
N LYS A 32 7.65 -16.20 13.57
CA LYS A 32 8.94 -16.90 13.48
C LYS A 32 8.74 -18.35 13.07
N LYS A 33 7.86 -19.09 13.76
CA LYS A 33 7.58 -20.51 13.47
C LYS A 33 7.08 -20.71 12.03
N ASN A 34 6.15 -19.89 11.58
CA ASN A 34 5.50 -20.07 10.28
C ASN A 34 6.25 -19.37 9.14
N LYS A 35 7.27 -18.56 9.43
CA LYS A 35 8.00 -17.69 8.50
C LYS A 35 7.05 -16.85 7.63
N ARG A 36 5.91 -16.42 8.23
CA ARG A 36 4.86 -15.64 7.58
C ARG A 36 4.38 -14.49 8.44
N LEU A 37 4.19 -13.34 7.80
CA LEU A 37 3.62 -12.16 8.42
C LEU A 37 2.17 -12.44 8.84
N LYS A 38 1.85 -12.16 10.10
CA LYS A 38 0.50 -12.22 10.62
C LYS A 38 -0.12 -10.82 10.61
N LEU A 39 -1.25 -10.69 9.96
CA LEU A 39 -2.05 -9.48 9.89
C LEU A 39 -3.18 -9.54 10.93
N THR A 40 -3.69 -8.39 11.37
CA THR A 40 -4.94 -8.31 12.12
C THR A 40 -6.12 -8.62 11.19
N THR A 41 -7.31 -8.88 11.73
CA THR A 41 -8.51 -9.17 10.92
C THR A 41 -8.79 -8.05 9.90
N ILE A 42 -8.77 -6.79 10.34
CA ILE A 42 -8.98 -5.63 9.46
C ILE A 42 -7.89 -5.55 8.39
N GLN A 43 -6.63 -5.72 8.77
CA GLN A 43 -5.52 -5.73 7.82
C GLN A 43 -5.61 -6.88 6.82
N THR A 44 -6.13 -8.04 7.24
CA THR A 44 -6.36 -9.18 6.35
C THR A 44 -7.46 -8.87 5.34
N LEU A 45 -8.57 -8.31 5.79
CA LEU A 45 -9.66 -7.87 4.91
C LEU A 45 -9.16 -6.83 3.89
N THR A 46 -8.41 -5.82 4.32
CA THR A 46 -7.83 -4.83 3.40
C THR A 46 -6.81 -5.48 2.47
N HIS A 47 -5.94 -6.36 2.98
CA HIS A 47 -4.92 -7.03 2.16
C HIS A 47 -5.55 -7.84 1.03
N TYR A 48 -6.62 -8.58 1.30
CA TYR A 48 -7.35 -9.37 0.31
C TYR A 48 -8.55 -8.63 -0.32
N GLY A 49 -8.72 -7.34 -0.08
CA GLY A 49 -9.91 -6.59 -0.51
C GLY A 49 -10.22 -6.69 -2.01
N ILE A 50 -9.20 -6.65 -2.87
CA ILE A 50 -9.38 -6.84 -4.32
C ILE A 50 -9.86 -8.27 -4.64
N VAL A 51 -9.33 -9.28 -3.94
CA VAL A 51 -9.78 -10.67 -4.09
C VAL A 51 -11.23 -10.80 -3.67
N LEU A 52 -11.60 -10.21 -2.52
CA LEU A 52 -12.97 -10.21 -2.02
C LEU A 52 -13.93 -9.50 -2.97
N LEU A 53 -13.51 -8.40 -3.59
CA LEU A 53 -14.30 -7.69 -4.60
C LEU A 53 -14.55 -8.57 -5.83
N LEU A 54 -13.51 -9.25 -6.34
CA LEU A 54 -13.66 -10.16 -7.47
C LEU A 54 -14.57 -11.36 -7.14
N LEU A 55 -14.40 -11.94 -5.94
CA LEU A 55 -15.28 -13.02 -5.46
C LEU A 55 -16.71 -12.53 -5.26
N PHE A 56 -16.93 -11.30 -4.85
CA PHE A 56 -18.28 -10.72 -4.72
C PHE A 56 -18.98 -10.68 -6.09
N ILE A 57 -18.28 -10.30 -7.17
CA ILE A 57 -18.85 -10.35 -8.52
C ILE A 57 -19.26 -11.78 -8.90
N VAL A 58 -18.42 -12.77 -8.59
CA VAL A 58 -18.73 -14.19 -8.82
C VAL A 58 -19.91 -14.64 -7.98
N CYS A 59 -20.02 -14.18 -6.74
CA CYS A 59 -21.17 -14.49 -5.87
C CYS A 59 -22.48 -13.92 -6.42
N LEU A 60 -22.47 -12.70 -6.99
CA LEU A 60 -23.67 -12.12 -7.64
C LEU A 60 -24.13 -12.99 -8.81
N THR A 61 -23.18 -13.49 -9.64
CA THR A 61 -23.51 -14.47 -10.68
C THR A 61 -24.12 -15.73 -10.09
N GLY A 62 -23.56 -16.25 -8.99
CA GLY A 62 -24.12 -17.41 -8.27
C GLY A 62 -25.57 -17.19 -7.82
N LEU A 63 -25.91 -16.01 -7.33
CA LEU A 63 -27.30 -15.67 -6.96
C LEU A 63 -28.21 -15.68 -8.19
N SER A 64 -27.78 -15.08 -9.31
CA SER A 64 -28.57 -15.13 -10.55
C SER A 64 -28.80 -16.55 -11.06
N LEU A 65 -27.81 -17.45 -10.92
CA LEU A 65 -27.99 -18.87 -11.25
C LEU A 65 -29.01 -19.58 -10.33
N ILE A 66 -29.03 -19.21 -9.05
CA ILE A 66 -30.04 -19.70 -8.11
C ILE A 66 -31.45 -19.22 -8.55
N GLU A 67 -31.57 -17.96 -8.98
CA GLU A 67 -32.82 -17.41 -9.49
C GLU A 67 -33.28 -18.12 -10.76
N ILE A 68 -32.36 -18.52 -11.65
CA ILE A 68 -32.68 -19.27 -12.88
C ILE A 68 -33.13 -20.70 -12.57
N TYR A 69 -32.34 -21.45 -11.78
CA TYR A 69 -32.51 -22.90 -11.66
C TYR A 69 -33.35 -23.34 -10.47
N ILE A 70 -33.47 -22.52 -9.42
CA ILE A 70 -34.14 -22.91 -8.17
C ILE A 70 -35.47 -22.16 -7.99
N THR A 71 -35.43 -20.82 -8.08
CA THR A 71 -36.62 -20.02 -7.77
C THR A 71 -37.45 -19.66 -9.00
N ASN A 72 -36.89 -19.78 -10.20
CA ASN A 72 -37.48 -19.35 -11.48
C ASN A 72 -37.95 -17.89 -11.49
N THR A 73 -37.23 -17.02 -10.75
CA THR A 73 -37.58 -15.60 -10.58
C THR A 73 -36.65 -14.67 -11.36
N TYR A 74 -35.72 -15.21 -12.14
CA TYR A 74 -34.74 -14.42 -12.87
C TYR A 74 -35.39 -13.57 -13.97
N THR A 75 -35.19 -12.26 -13.89
CA THR A 75 -35.70 -11.28 -14.85
C THR A 75 -34.62 -10.65 -15.73
N GLY A 76 -33.38 -11.11 -15.61
CA GLY A 76 -32.26 -10.58 -16.38
C GLY A 76 -32.28 -11.04 -17.84
N VAL A 77 -31.49 -10.37 -18.69
CA VAL A 77 -31.40 -10.59 -20.14
C VAL A 77 -30.41 -11.73 -20.49
N GLN A 78 -29.43 -11.98 -19.61
CA GLN A 78 -28.35 -12.95 -19.88
C GLN A 78 -28.82 -14.39 -19.60
N THR A 79 -28.40 -15.30 -20.45
CA THR A 79 -28.59 -16.74 -20.21
C THR A 79 -27.62 -17.26 -19.13
N ALA A 80 -27.94 -18.42 -18.54
CA ALA A 80 -27.07 -19.05 -17.54
C ALA A 80 -25.63 -19.28 -18.05
N ASP A 81 -25.49 -19.67 -19.31
CA ASP A 81 -24.21 -19.92 -19.97
C ASP A 81 -23.40 -18.62 -20.15
N GLU A 82 -24.04 -17.53 -20.53
CA GLU A 82 -23.43 -16.20 -20.62
C GLU A 82 -22.97 -15.67 -19.26
N LEU A 83 -23.79 -15.84 -18.23
CA LEU A 83 -23.43 -15.50 -16.87
C LEU A 83 -22.20 -16.26 -16.38
N LEU A 84 -22.13 -17.56 -16.62
CA LEU A 84 -20.96 -18.38 -16.27
C LEU A 84 -19.72 -17.94 -17.04
N LYS A 85 -19.82 -17.74 -18.34
CA LYS A 85 -18.68 -17.29 -19.19
C LYS A 85 -18.17 -15.92 -18.77
N SER A 86 -19.06 -14.99 -18.44
CA SER A 86 -18.67 -13.64 -17.99
C SER A 86 -18.04 -13.61 -16.62
N SER A 87 -18.41 -14.52 -15.70
CA SER A 87 -17.87 -14.58 -14.33
C SER A 87 -16.54 -15.35 -14.23
N LEU A 88 -16.25 -16.26 -15.15
CA LEU A 88 -15.04 -17.08 -15.12
C LEU A 88 -13.73 -16.28 -15.09
N PRO A 89 -13.53 -15.21 -15.88
CA PRO A 89 -12.33 -14.38 -15.78
C PRO A 89 -12.13 -13.77 -14.39
N PHE A 90 -13.20 -13.31 -13.72
CA PHE A 90 -13.14 -12.76 -12.38
C PHE A 90 -12.74 -13.82 -11.34
N LEU A 91 -13.25 -15.04 -11.46
CA LEU A 91 -12.86 -16.15 -10.60
C LEU A 91 -11.39 -16.51 -10.77
N LEU A 92 -10.90 -16.61 -12.01
CA LEU A 92 -9.49 -16.90 -12.29
C LEU A 92 -8.56 -15.81 -11.75
N LEU A 93 -8.93 -14.53 -11.93
CA LEU A 93 -8.18 -13.40 -11.38
C LEU A 93 -8.21 -13.39 -9.84
N ALA A 94 -9.34 -13.74 -9.22
CA ALA A 94 -9.45 -13.83 -7.77
C ALA A 94 -8.48 -14.89 -7.22
N ILE A 95 -8.43 -16.07 -7.82
CA ILE A 95 -7.53 -17.16 -7.44
C ILE A 95 -6.06 -16.73 -7.62
N LEU A 96 -5.73 -16.13 -8.77
CA LEU A 96 -4.38 -15.66 -9.06
C LEU A 96 -3.93 -14.60 -8.04
N PHE A 97 -4.78 -13.60 -7.76
CA PHE A 97 -4.45 -12.53 -6.81
C PHE A 97 -4.39 -13.04 -5.38
N ALA A 98 -5.25 -13.97 -4.98
CA ALA A 98 -5.18 -14.64 -3.68
C ALA A 98 -3.84 -15.35 -3.50
N PHE A 99 -3.39 -16.07 -4.50
CA PHE A 99 -2.10 -16.77 -4.50
C PHE A 99 -0.92 -15.80 -4.39
N ILE A 100 -0.92 -14.72 -5.19
CA ILE A 100 0.12 -13.69 -5.15
C ILE A 100 0.19 -13.05 -3.75
N GLN A 101 -0.95 -12.64 -3.20
CA GLN A 101 -1.02 -11.99 -1.89
C GLN A 101 -0.64 -12.93 -0.77
N TYR A 102 -1.03 -14.21 -0.83
CA TYR A 102 -0.61 -15.23 0.10
C TYR A 102 0.92 -15.42 0.10
N ARG A 103 1.54 -15.47 -1.08
CA ARG A 103 3.01 -15.59 -1.21
C ARG A 103 3.75 -14.36 -0.65
N ARG A 104 3.19 -13.17 -0.79
CA ARG A 104 3.79 -11.92 -0.28
C ARG A 104 3.89 -11.85 1.23
N LEU A 105 3.08 -12.59 1.96
CA LEU A 105 3.19 -12.66 3.41
C LEU A 105 4.39 -13.48 3.90
N LYS A 106 5.11 -14.19 3.03
CA LYS A 106 6.30 -14.97 3.41
C LYS A 106 7.46 -14.02 3.70
N PHE A 107 8.14 -14.26 4.84
CA PHE A 107 9.37 -13.55 5.16
C PHE A 107 10.52 -14.00 4.27
N LYS A 108 11.41 -13.05 3.95
CA LYS A 108 12.73 -13.32 3.43
C LYS A 108 13.68 -13.52 4.63
N GLU A 109 14.34 -14.64 4.69
CA GLU A 109 15.32 -14.96 5.72
C GLU A 109 16.71 -14.47 5.29
N VAL A 110 17.43 -13.82 6.19
CA VAL A 110 18.76 -13.27 5.95
C VAL A 110 19.63 -13.65 7.14
N ASN A 111 20.65 -14.47 6.89
CA ASN A 111 21.60 -14.88 7.91
C ASN A 111 22.64 -13.77 8.07
N VAL A 112 22.65 -13.12 9.22
CA VAL A 112 23.54 -12.00 9.52
C VAL A 112 23.62 -11.81 11.04
N THR A 113 24.84 -11.72 11.56
CA THR A 113 25.11 -11.37 12.96
C THR A 113 25.25 -9.87 13.08
N PHE A 114 24.58 -9.26 14.03
CA PHE A 114 24.55 -7.81 14.25
C PHE A 114 24.33 -7.47 15.73
N THR A 115 24.75 -6.28 16.12
CA THR A 115 24.38 -5.71 17.42
C THR A 115 23.09 -4.88 17.33
N ASP A 116 22.45 -4.60 18.47
CA ASP A 116 21.25 -3.76 18.48
C ASP A 116 21.57 -2.32 17.98
N GLU A 117 22.79 -1.80 18.24
CA GLU A 117 23.25 -0.50 17.74
C GLU A 117 23.40 -0.49 16.23
N GLN A 118 24.03 -1.52 15.66
CA GLN A 118 24.19 -1.67 14.20
C GLN A 118 22.84 -1.79 13.50
N PHE A 119 21.91 -2.53 14.10
CA PHE A 119 20.55 -2.60 13.57
C PHE A 119 19.85 -1.24 13.60
N HIS A 120 19.98 -0.52 14.72
CA HIS A 120 19.37 0.81 14.88
C HIS A 120 19.90 1.80 13.85
N GLU A 121 21.21 1.86 13.69
CA GLU A 121 21.85 2.71 12.68
C GLU A 121 21.41 2.36 11.25
N ALA A 122 21.35 1.07 10.90
CA ALA A 122 20.88 0.64 9.59
C ALA A 122 19.42 1.05 9.33
N VAL A 123 18.58 0.95 10.36
CA VAL A 123 17.18 1.42 10.30
C VAL A 123 17.10 2.93 10.11
N GLU A 124 17.88 3.71 10.86
CA GLU A 124 17.88 5.17 10.75
C GLU A 124 18.34 5.63 9.36
N ARG A 125 19.44 5.06 8.84
CA ARG A 125 19.90 5.31 7.48
C ARG A 125 18.81 5.02 6.45
N THR A 126 18.15 3.85 6.58
CA THR A 126 17.08 3.45 5.66
C THR A 126 15.83 4.31 5.81
N ALA A 127 15.48 4.67 7.03
CA ALA A 127 14.35 5.54 7.31
C ALA A 127 14.54 6.94 6.68
N LYS A 128 15.75 7.48 6.75
CA LYS A 128 16.12 8.74 6.10
C LYS A 128 16.03 8.62 4.57
N ASP A 129 16.59 7.52 4.00
CA ASP A 129 16.62 7.27 2.56
C ASP A 129 15.23 7.10 1.93
N LEU A 130 14.34 6.38 2.61
CA LEU A 130 13.04 5.96 2.08
C LEU A 130 11.87 6.63 2.79
N LYS A 131 12.13 7.60 3.67
CA LYS A 131 11.13 8.34 4.46
C LYS A 131 10.23 7.40 5.27
N TRP A 132 10.82 6.36 5.88
CA TRP A 132 10.05 5.45 6.72
C TRP A 132 9.56 6.15 7.99
N ARG A 133 8.31 5.88 8.36
CA ARG A 133 7.74 6.23 9.66
C ARG A 133 7.78 5.00 10.53
N ILE A 134 8.59 5.04 11.59
CA ILE A 134 8.76 3.92 12.52
C ILE A 134 7.49 3.82 13.39
N ASP A 135 6.84 2.66 13.38
CA ASP A 135 5.65 2.34 14.19
C ASP A 135 6.04 1.59 15.47
N LYS A 136 6.94 0.61 15.34
CA LYS A 136 7.43 -0.19 16.47
C LYS A 136 8.89 -0.54 16.28
N ASN A 137 9.68 -0.39 17.34
CA ASN A 137 11.07 -0.84 17.40
C ASN A 137 11.36 -1.38 18.81
N ASN A 138 11.43 -2.69 18.93
CA ASN A 138 11.81 -3.34 20.18
C ASN A 138 12.85 -4.45 19.92
N LYS A 139 13.32 -5.13 20.98
CA LYS A 139 14.42 -6.13 20.89
C LYS A 139 14.21 -7.23 19.86
N THR A 140 12.97 -7.64 19.57
CA THR A 140 12.67 -8.79 18.70
C THR A 140 11.86 -8.44 17.46
N PHE A 141 11.30 -7.22 17.39
CA PHE A 141 10.34 -6.86 16.36
C PHE A 141 10.48 -5.39 15.95
N PHE A 142 10.52 -5.15 14.66
CA PHE A 142 10.51 -3.83 14.06
C PHE A 142 9.40 -3.72 13.01
N ARG A 143 8.73 -2.57 12.97
CA ARG A 143 7.75 -2.22 11.95
C ARG A 143 7.85 -0.74 11.59
N ALA A 144 7.84 -0.49 10.30
CA ALA A 144 7.78 0.85 9.74
C ALA A 144 6.82 0.92 8.55
N TYR A 145 6.37 2.13 8.24
CA TYR A 145 5.54 2.42 7.10
C TYR A 145 6.23 3.42 6.20
N ARG A 146 6.36 3.08 4.91
CA ARG A 146 6.70 4.06 3.89
C ARG A 146 5.42 4.79 3.50
N PRO A 147 5.39 6.13 3.47
CA PRO A 147 4.21 6.87 3.07
C PRO A 147 3.90 6.69 1.58
N TRP A 148 2.67 6.94 1.22
CA TRP A 148 2.24 7.07 -0.17
C TRP A 148 3.08 8.12 -0.90
N ASN A 149 3.36 7.88 -2.17
CA ASN A 149 3.94 8.84 -3.09
C ASN A 149 3.38 8.64 -4.51
N TRP A 150 3.62 9.61 -5.38
CA TRP A 150 3.16 9.60 -6.78
C TRP A 150 3.77 8.50 -7.67
N SER A 151 4.53 7.56 -7.12
CA SER A 151 5.08 6.41 -7.87
C SER A 151 4.07 5.29 -8.12
N GLY A 152 2.79 5.52 -7.84
CA GLY A 152 1.71 4.54 -8.01
C GLY A 152 1.52 3.58 -6.83
N SER A 153 2.37 3.66 -5.79
CA SER A 153 2.21 2.83 -4.59
C SER A 153 1.52 3.60 -3.47
N TRP A 154 0.53 2.97 -2.85
CA TRP A 154 -0.21 3.51 -1.69
C TRP A 154 0.59 3.43 -0.37
N GLY A 155 1.90 3.21 -0.46
CA GLY A 155 2.79 3.00 0.65
C GLY A 155 2.96 1.53 1.02
N GLU A 156 4.00 1.24 1.78
CA GLU A 156 4.34 -0.12 2.20
C GLU A 156 4.48 -0.22 3.71
N MET A 157 4.18 -1.41 4.20
CA MET A 157 4.48 -1.83 5.57
C MET A 157 5.70 -2.75 5.53
N VAL A 158 6.77 -2.33 6.18
CA VAL A 158 7.98 -3.12 6.38
C VAL A 158 7.93 -3.73 7.77
N THR A 159 8.19 -5.04 7.87
CA THR A 159 8.25 -5.75 9.14
C THR A 159 9.53 -6.57 9.19
N ILE A 160 10.29 -6.42 10.26
CA ILE A 160 11.52 -7.17 10.50
C ILE A 160 11.40 -7.84 11.86
N ILE A 161 11.69 -9.14 11.90
CA ILE A 161 11.80 -9.90 13.14
C ILE A 161 13.27 -10.17 13.37
N LYS A 162 13.78 -9.73 14.52
CA LYS A 162 15.16 -9.94 14.94
C LYS A 162 15.27 -11.29 15.65
N ASP A 163 16.18 -12.10 15.19
CA ASP A 163 16.62 -13.31 15.86
C ASP A 163 18.14 -13.30 16.01
N LYS A 164 18.71 -14.13 16.88
CA LYS A 164 20.14 -14.03 17.25
C LYS A 164 21.08 -14.02 16.05
N ASP A 165 20.84 -14.92 15.09
CA ASP A 165 21.75 -15.16 13.97
C ASP A 165 21.09 -14.90 12.60
N HIS A 166 19.86 -14.39 12.58
CA HIS A 166 19.16 -14.12 11.33
C HIS A 166 18.03 -13.09 11.48
N LEU A 167 17.72 -12.45 10.39
CA LEU A 167 16.59 -11.52 10.25
C LEU A 167 15.52 -12.14 9.37
N LEU A 168 14.27 -12.00 9.77
CA LEU A 168 13.11 -12.27 8.93
C LEU A 168 12.55 -10.93 8.45
N VAL A 169 12.73 -10.63 7.17
CA VAL A 169 12.34 -9.33 6.57
C VAL A 169 11.17 -9.53 5.63
N ASN A 170 10.18 -8.67 5.74
CA ASN A 170 9.02 -8.64 4.85
C ASN A 170 8.63 -7.20 4.54
N SER A 171 8.18 -6.96 3.31
CA SER A 171 7.56 -5.70 2.89
C SER A 171 6.35 -6.01 2.03
N ILE A 172 5.20 -5.47 2.40
CA ILE A 172 3.94 -5.58 1.66
C ILE A 172 3.32 -4.20 1.44
N CYS A 173 2.39 -4.09 0.50
CA CYS A 173 1.55 -2.90 0.41
C CYS A 173 0.88 -2.64 1.76
N ASN A 174 0.79 -1.38 2.19
CA ASN A 174 0.32 -1.03 3.52
C ASN A 174 -1.16 -1.40 3.70
N PRO A 175 -1.48 -2.41 4.53
CA PRO A 175 -2.86 -2.84 4.72
C PRO A 175 -3.68 -1.89 5.61
N LYS A 176 -3.10 -0.78 6.10
CA LYS A 176 -3.83 0.28 6.78
C LYS A 176 -4.34 1.36 5.81
N SER A 177 -3.80 1.40 4.59
CA SER A 177 -4.15 2.41 3.59
C SER A 177 -5.20 1.88 2.63
N MET A 178 -4.81 1.02 1.69
CA MET A 178 -5.68 0.55 0.62
C MET A 178 -5.31 -0.87 0.20
N SER A 179 -6.32 -1.62 -0.27
CA SER A 179 -6.07 -2.92 -0.90
C SER A 179 -5.29 -2.72 -2.21
N SER A 180 -4.14 -3.37 -2.32
CA SER A 180 -3.31 -3.31 -3.52
C SER A 180 -2.57 -4.61 -3.76
N VAL A 181 -2.67 -5.13 -4.97
CA VAL A 181 -1.88 -6.29 -5.42
C VAL A 181 -0.53 -5.86 -5.95
N ALA A 182 -0.36 -4.61 -6.41
CA ALA A 182 0.89 -4.13 -7.00
C ALA A 182 1.59 -3.12 -6.09
N SER A 183 2.89 -3.31 -5.84
CA SER A 183 3.76 -2.37 -5.14
C SER A 183 4.72 -1.64 -6.07
N TYR A 184 4.61 -1.89 -7.38
CA TYR A 184 5.49 -1.29 -8.40
C TYR A 184 6.99 -1.38 -8.06
N GLY A 185 7.40 -2.50 -7.46
CA GLY A 185 8.79 -2.76 -7.07
C GLY A 185 9.18 -2.25 -5.67
N TRP A 186 8.37 -1.43 -5.01
CA TRP A 186 8.72 -0.81 -3.73
C TRP A 186 8.94 -1.80 -2.59
N ASN A 187 8.22 -2.92 -2.55
CA ASN A 187 8.49 -3.97 -1.56
C ASN A 187 9.93 -4.51 -1.68
N ARG A 188 10.42 -4.67 -2.90
CA ARG A 188 11.80 -5.10 -3.15
C ARG A 188 12.81 -4.01 -2.79
N ILE A 189 12.51 -2.76 -3.15
CA ILE A 189 13.37 -1.59 -2.86
C ILE A 189 13.53 -1.42 -1.35
N ASN A 190 12.44 -1.50 -0.57
CA ASN A 190 12.48 -1.40 0.89
C ASN A 190 13.43 -2.45 1.50
N ILE A 191 13.31 -3.71 1.07
CA ILE A 191 14.15 -4.80 1.59
C ILE A 191 15.61 -4.61 1.16
N GLN A 192 15.86 -4.28 -0.11
CA GLN A 192 17.22 -4.11 -0.63
C GLN A 192 17.94 -2.92 0.01
N ALA A 193 17.26 -1.78 0.18
CA ALA A 193 17.85 -0.60 0.81
C ALA A 193 18.21 -0.88 2.28
N PHE A 194 17.33 -1.54 3.03
CA PHE A 194 17.63 -1.94 4.40
C PHE A 194 18.83 -2.88 4.48
N LEU A 195 18.86 -3.92 3.65
CA LEU A 195 19.96 -4.89 3.65
C LEU A 195 21.28 -4.24 3.21
N LYS A 196 21.24 -3.33 2.23
CA LYS A 196 22.43 -2.55 1.84
C LYS A 196 22.96 -1.73 3.01
N ASN A 197 22.08 -0.93 3.64
CA ASN A 197 22.47 -0.07 4.77
C ASN A 197 22.98 -0.91 5.96
N LEU A 198 22.38 -2.07 6.23
CA LEU A 198 22.88 -2.99 7.26
C LEU A 198 24.28 -3.51 6.92
N THR A 199 24.51 -3.95 5.69
CA THR A 199 25.84 -4.41 5.23
C THR A 199 26.87 -3.29 5.30
N ASP A 200 26.50 -2.06 4.94
CA ASP A 200 27.40 -0.91 5.01
C ASP A 200 27.79 -0.57 6.46
N VAL A 201 26.82 -0.66 7.39
CA VAL A 201 27.08 -0.48 8.83
C VAL A 201 27.99 -1.59 9.39
N LEU A 202 27.73 -2.84 9.03
CA LEU A 202 28.56 -3.98 9.46
C LEU A 202 30.02 -3.85 8.97
N ASN A 203 30.21 -3.25 7.81
CA ASN A 203 31.54 -2.99 7.24
C ASN A 203 32.13 -1.63 7.67
N ASN A 204 31.57 -0.96 8.68
CA ASN A 204 31.97 0.36 9.18
C ASN A 204 32.05 1.43 8.07
N LYS A 205 31.23 1.32 7.02
CA LYS A 205 31.17 2.32 5.97
C LYS A 205 30.35 3.53 6.43
N PRO A 206 30.85 4.76 6.19
CA PRO A 206 30.09 5.96 6.52
C PRO A 206 28.76 5.97 5.77
N ALA A 207 27.78 6.68 6.33
CA ALA A 207 26.51 6.89 5.64
C ALA A 207 26.76 7.64 4.32
N GLU A 208 26.34 7.06 3.19
CA GLU A 208 26.36 7.78 1.92
C GLU A 208 25.45 9.01 2.06
N ILE A 209 26.02 10.21 1.90
CA ILE A 209 25.21 11.43 1.74
C ILE A 209 24.58 11.30 0.35
N LYS A 210 23.38 10.74 0.30
CA LYS A 210 22.58 10.81 -0.92
C LYS A 210 22.17 12.27 -1.07
N ILE A 211 22.91 12.99 -1.92
CA ILE A 211 22.40 14.23 -2.49
C ILE A 211 21.05 13.85 -3.08
N GLU A 212 19.96 14.41 -2.55
CA GLU A 212 18.63 14.20 -3.14
C GLU A 212 18.79 14.41 -4.64
N LYS A 213 18.64 13.31 -5.42
CA LYS A 213 18.61 13.45 -6.87
C LYS A 213 17.47 14.40 -7.16
N VAL A 214 17.81 15.65 -7.42
CA VAL A 214 16.88 16.66 -7.91
C VAL A 214 16.15 15.98 -9.06
N THR A 215 14.90 15.61 -8.81
CA THR A 215 14.13 14.90 -9.84
C THR A 215 14.02 15.82 -11.03
N ASN A 216 14.70 15.45 -12.12
CA ASN A 216 14.66 16.26 -13.33
C ASN A 216 13.24 16.18 -13.91
N GLU A 217 12.45 17.23 -13.68
CA GLU A 217 11.08 17.35 -14.17
C GLU A 217 11.02 17.35 -15.71
N TRP A 218 12.12 17.65 -16.35
CA TRP A 218 12.32 17.64 -17.80
C TRP A 218 12.98 16.35 -18.29
N SER A 219 12.98 15.28 -17.46
CA SER A 219 13.46 13.98 -17.95
C SER A 219 12.57 13.50 -19.12
N VAL A 220 13.19 12.85 -20.10
CA VAL A 220 12.51 12.32 -21.30
C VAL A 220 11.25 11.52 -20.93
N LYS A 221 11.34 10.71 -19.87
CA LYS A 221 10.19 9.93 -19.37
C LYS A 221 9.01 10.83 -18.96
N ARG A 222 9.27 11.95 -18.27
CA ARG A 222 8.20 12.87 -17.82
C ARG A 222 7.66 13.69 -18.98
N ILE A 223 8.51 14.10 -19.91
CA ILE A 223 8.07 14.77 -21.15
C ILE A 223 7.12 13.87 -21.94
N VAL A 224 7.48 12.61 -22.13
CA VAL A 224 6.62 11.64 -22.82
C VAL A 224 5.29 11.45 -22.10
N ILE A 225 5.30 11.31 -20.76
CA ILE A 225 4.05 11.20 -20.00
C ILE A 225 3.17 12.44 -20.18
N ARG A 226 3.73 13.65 -20.12
CA ARG A 226 2.98 14.91 -20.32
C ARG A 226 2.44 15.03 -21.72
N LEU A 227 3.20 14.60 -22.73
CA LEU A 227 2.77 14.61 -24.13
C LEU A 227 1.47 13.82 -24.37
N PHE A 228 1.24 12.76 -23.61
CA PHE A 228 -0.01 11.98 -23.68
C PHE A 228 -1.04 12.46 -22.65
N ALA A 229 -0.63 12.77 -21.43
CA ALA A 229 -1.52 13.13 -20.34
C ALA A 229 -2.25 14.47 -20.58
N TYR A 230 -1.58 15.47 -21.12
CA TYR A 230 -2.19 16.79 -21.34
C TYR A 230 -3.29 16.77 -22.42
N PRO A 231 -3.05 16.21 -23.61
CA PRO A 231 -4.13 16.04 -24.61
C PRO A 231 -5.28 15.21 -24.08
N PHE A 232 -4.98 14.15 -23.30
CA PHE A 232 -6.02 13.32 -22.70
C PHE A 232 -6.84 14.06 -21.64
N CYS A 233 -6.22 14.89 -20.79
CA CYS A 233 -6.94 15.76 -19.85
C CYS A 233 -7.82 16.79 -20.57
N ILE A 234 -7.31 17.39 -21.65
CA ILE A 234 -8.11 18.32 -22.48
C ILE A 234 -9.31 17.60 -23.09
N PHE A 235 -9.11 16.41 -23.64
CA PHE A 235 -10.20 15.58 -24.16
C PHE A 235 -11.25 15.27 -23.09
N ILE A 236 -10.83 14.87 -21.87
CA ILE A 236 -11.74 14.62 -20.74
C ILE A 236 -12.52 15.87 -20.36
N ILE A 237 -11.89 17.04 -20.35
CA ILE A 237 -12.58 18.32 -20.06
C ILE A 237 -13.63 18.61 -21.12
N VAL A 238 -13.27 18.55 -22.40
CA VAL A 238 -14.21 18.80 -23.51
C VAL A 238 -15.38 17.83 -23.49
N PHE A 239 -15.10 16.53 -23.30
CA PHE A 239 -16.13 15.50 -23.19
C PHE A 239 -17.01 15.69 -21.94
N GLY A 240 -16.43 16.06 -20.82
CA GLY A 240 -17.17 16.35 -19.59
C GLY A 240 -18.08 17.57 -19.75
N VAL A 241 -17.61 18.65 -20.41
CA VAL A 241 -18.44 19.80 -20.76
C VAL A 241 -19.60 19.41 -21.68
N TYR A 242 -19.33 18.57 -22.69
CA TYR A 242 -20.39 18.05 -23.56
C TYR A 242 -21.46 17.29 -22.76
N MET A 243 -21.07 16.41 -21.82
CA MET A 243 -21.99 15.66 -20.95
C MET A 243 -22.81 16.57 -20.03
N VAL A 244 -22.30 17.74 -19.64
CA VAL A 244 -23.00 18.72 -18.81
C VAL A 244 -23.96 19.55 -19.63
N LEU A 245 -23.58 19.98 -20.85
CA LEU A 245 -24.39 20.82 -21.72
C LEU A 245 -25.50 20.05 -22.43
N GLN A 246 -25.31 18.77 -22.72
CA GLN A 246 -26.31 17.91 -23.36
C GLN A 246 -26.57 16.65 -22.48
N PRO A 247 -27.18 16.81 -21.30
CA PRO A 247 -27.37 15.74 -20.38
C PRO A 247 -28.48 14.80 -20.83
N LEU A 248 -28.17 13.52 -21.03
CA LEU A 248 -29.14 12.45 -21.22
C LEU A 248 -29.85 12.11 -19.89
N THR A 249 -29.13 12.23 -18.78
CA THR A 249 -29.61 11.93 -17.42
C THR A 249 -28.87 12.79 -16.38
N ILE A 250 -29.42 12.89 -15.16
CA ILE A 250 -28.72 13.53 -14.02
C ILE A 250 -27.35 12.88 -13.77
N ARG A 251 -27.24 11.59 -13.99
CA ARG A 251 -25.96 10.85 -13.83
C ARG A 251 -24.88 11.35 -14.80
N SER A 252 -25.26 11.73 -16.03
CA SER A 252 -24.29 12.27 -17.00
C SER A 252 -23.74 13.62 -16.56
N ILE A 253 -24.55 14.48 -15.94
CA ILE A 253 -24.09 15.77 -15.36
C ILE A 253 -23.06 15.51 -14.26
N ILE A 254 -23.37 14.62 -13.29
CA ILE A 254 -22.46 14.30 -12.18
C ILE A 254 -21.15 13.71 -12.70
N SER A 255 -21.23 12.78 -13.65
CA SER A 255 -20.05 12.17 -14.26
C SER A 255 -19.20 13.19 -15.04
N GLY A 256 -19.83 14.09 -15.78
CA GLY A 256 -19.17 15.16 -16.52
C GLY A 256 -18.43 16.13 -15.59
N LEU A 257 -19.08 16.60 -14.52
CA LEU A 257 -18.46 17.46 -13.51
C LEU A 257 -17.30 16.75 -12.79
N GLY A 258 -17.47 15.49 -12.44
CA GLY A 258 -16.40 14.67 -11.82
C GLY A 258 -15.18 14.53 -12.73
N ALA A 259 -15.39 14.24 -14.01
CA ALA A 259 -14.35 14.11 -15.01
C ALA A 259 -13.57 15.42 -15.20
N ILE A 260 -14.28 16.55 -15.34
CA ILE A 260 -13.67 17.90 -15.43
C ILE A 260 -12.82 18.18 -14.19
N THR A 261 -13.36 17.95 -13.00
CA THR A 261 -12.66 18.21 -11.74
C THR A 261 -11.36 17.42 -11.62
N ILE A 262 -11.37 16.13 -11.92
CA ILE A 262 -10.19 15.28 -11.88
C ILE A 262 -9.13 15.78 -12.87
N ALA A 263 -9.51 16.08 -14.10
CA ALA A 263 -8.59 16.56 -15.12
C ALA A 263 -7.95 17.91 -14.76
N ILE A 264 -8.73 18.85 -14.21
CA ILE A 264 -8.23 20.15 -13.75
C ILE A 264 -7.27 19.97 -12.56
N ILE A 265 -7.60 19.15 -11.58
CA ILE A 265 -6.72 18.88 -10.42
C ILE A 265 -5.39 18.32 -10.89
N TYR A 266 -5.40 17.38 -11.83
CA TYR A 266 -4.17 16.81 -12.38
C TYR A 266 -3.31 17.87 -13.07
N LEU A 267 -3.88 18.64 -14.02
CA LEU A 267 -3.17 19.69 -14.75
C LEU A 267 -2.62 20.76 -13.81
N TYR A 268 -3.44 21.24 -12.88
CA TYR A 268 -3.01 22.25 -11.90
C TYR A 268 -1.84 21.74 -11.04
N SER A 269 -1.92 20.50 -10.56
CA SER A 269 -0.87 19.92 -9.72
C SER A 269 0.45 19.78 -10.46
N ASP A 270 0.43 19.30 -11.71
CA ASP A 270 1.64 19.13 -12.50
C ASP A 270 2.26 20.47 -12.95
N ILE A 271 1.44 21.44 -13.35
CA ILE A 271 1.88 22.81 -13.69
C ILE A 271 2.48 23.50 -12.46
N LYS A 272 1.86 23.38 -11.27
CA LYS A 272 2.39 23.93 -10.02
C LYS A 272 3.78 23.38 -9.70
N ILE A 273 4.02 22.09 -9.89
CA ILE A 273 5.35 21.47 -9.70
C ILE A 273 6.38 22.10 -10.63
N LEU A 274 6.02 22.36 -11.89
CA LEU A 274 6.90 22.98 -12.87
C LEU A 274 7.25 24.43 -12.53
N THR A 275 6.26 25.22 -12.11
CA THR A 275 6.45 26.65 -11.79
C THR A 275 7.26 26.84 -10.52
N THR A 276 6.94 26.13 -9.44
CA THR A 276 7.65 26.24 -8.16
C THR A 276 9.13 25.87 -8.28
N LYS A 277 9.45 24.91 -9.15
CA LYS A 277 10.84 24.51 -9.35
C LYS A 277 11.61 25.50 -10.20
N ASN A 278 11.00 26.09 -11.22
CA ASN A 278 11.64 27.16 -12.02
C ASN A 278 12.00 28.39 -11.17
N GLU A 279 11.19 28.71 -10.14
CA GLU A 279 11.49 29.81 -9.22
C GLU A 279 12.70 29.49 -8.32
N ASN A 280 12.77 28.26 -7.78
CA ASN A 280 13.90 27.83 -6.97
C ASN A 280 15.22 27.76 -7.76
N ASP A 281 15.20 27.28 -9.00
CA ASP A 281 16.40 27.24 -9.86
C ASP A 281 16.90 28.65 -10.25
N ARG A 282 15.99 29.63 -10.36
CA ARG A 282 16.33 31.05 -10.60
C ARG A 282 16.92 31.75 -9.35
N SER A 283 16.46 31.39 -8.17
CA SER A 283 16.95 31.97 -6.90
C SER A 283 18.35 31.44 -6.52
N THR A 284 18.72 30.24 -6.97
CA THR A 284 20.03 29.62 -6.71
C THR A 284 21.12 30.09 -7.67
N ASN A 285 20.73 30.67 -8.81
CA ASN A 285 21.65 31.18 -9.84
C ASN A 285 21.83 32.72 -9.78
N ARG A 286 21.36 33.38 -8.73
CA ARG A 286 21.63 34.77 -8.40
C ARG A 286 22.46 34.85 -7.11
#